data_48fa82e653fddbcbb8a59c4866ce71a7
#
_entry.id   48fa82e653fddbcbb8a59c4866ce71a7
#
_cell.length_a   1.000
_cell.length_b   1.000
_cell.length_c   1.000
_cell.angle_alpha   90.00
_cell.angle_beta   90.00
_cell.angle_gamma   90.00
#
_symmetry.space_group_name_H-M   'P 1'
#
loop_
_entity.id
_entity.type
_entity.pdbx_description
1 polymer ?
#
loop_
_entity_poly.entity_id
_entity_poly.type
_entity_poly.pdbx_seq_one_letter_code
_entity_poly.pdbx_strand_id
1 'polypeptide(L)'
;MKNTAIEKLSYTEVTKNISQAEYDQTQEEYILSKSPDKYMISLPVKVLMFEGAEDSSPFTYYFYMENDEDLYLMQRKRNGSVVDKTKIPLTKEQGQKILDGDYQFLLDSDEPLLNSLYFQFTVNQLHPLYKKECTRKIFHQNRFLDEIVDIHIVRTPFEEDKDFFATHDKMLKGGTKN
;
A
#
# COMPACT_ATOMS: atom_id res chain seq x y z
N MET A 1 11.14 -12.09 7.74
CA MET A 1 10.73 -13.01 6.65
C MET A 1 9.36 -12.62 6.15
N LYS A 2 9.20 -12.51 4.84
CA LYS A 2 7.91 -12.16 4.24
C LYS A 2 6.88 -13.27 4.48
N ASN A 3 5.69 -12.87 4.92
CA ASN A 3 4.57 -13.79 5.01
C ASN A 3 4.06 -14.06 3.59
N THR A 4 3.98 -15.34 3.20
CA THR A 4 3.50 -15.76 1.88
C THR A 4 2.03 -16.12 1.85
N ALA A 5 1.36 -16.12 3.01
CA ALA A 5 -0.06 -16.43 3.10
C ALA A 5 -0.92 -15.19 2.89
N ILE A 6 -2.11 -15.38 2.32
CA ILE A 6 -3.12 -14.34 2.23
C ILE A 6 -3.66 -14.06 3.63
N GLU A 7 -3.66 -12.79 4.02
CA GLU A 7 -4.15 -12.35 5.32
C GLU A 7 -5.42 -11.52 5.17
N LYS A 8 -6.40 -11.81 6.02
CA LYS A 8 -7.62 -11.01 6.13
C LYS A 8 -7.60 -10.27 7.45
N LEU A 9 -7.67 -8.94 7.38
CA LEU A 9 -7.58 -8.06 8.53
C LEU A 9 -8.84 -7.22 8.63
N SER A 10 -9.35 -7.06 9.86
CA SER A 10 -10.51 -6.20 10.12
C SER A 10 -10.19 -5.36 11.34
N TYR A 11 -10.15 -4.03 11.17
CA TYR A 11 -9.78 -3.14 12.27
C TYR A 11 -10.27 -1.72 11.99
N THR A 12 -10.27 -0.90 13.04
CA THR A 12 -10.51 0.53 12.89
C THR A 12 -9.19 1.22 12.55
N GLU A 13 -9.17 1.92 11.42
CA GLU A 13 -7.99 2.62 10.93
C GLU A 13 -8.23 4.12 10.94
N VAL A 14 -7.31 4.86 11.54
CA VAL A 14 -7.29 6.32 11.47
C VAL A 14 -5.99 6.72 10.76
N THR A 15 -6.13 7.29 9.57
CA THR A 15 -4.98 7.71 8.76
C THR A 15 -4.91 9.24 8.75
N LYS A 16 -3.75 9.78 9.06
CA LYS A 16 -3.47 11.21 9.00
C LYS A 16 -2.34 11.47 8.03
N ASN A 17 -2.54 12.44 7.15
CA ASN A 17 -1.51 12.95 6.27
C ASN A 17 -1.06 14.30 6.81
N ILE A 18 0.14 14.37 7.35
CA ILE A 18 0.64 15.60 7.96
C ILE A 18 1.95 16.04 7.29
N SER A 19 2.20 17.34 7.32
CA SER A 19 3.47 17.88 6.83
C SER A 19 4.62 17.54 7.79
N GLN A 20 5.86 17.67 7.31
CA GLN A 20 7.03 17.48 8.17
C GLN A 20 7.02 18.47 9.34
N ALA A 21 6.63 19.72 9.08
CA ALA A 21 6.57 20.73 10.14
C ALA A 21 5.57 20.38 11.22
N GLU A 22 4.37 19.90 10.83
CA GLU A 22 3.37 19.45 11.77
C GLU A 22 3.88 18.24 12.58
N TYR A 23 4.54 17.32 11.92
CA TYR A 23 5.12 16.14 12.58
C TYR A 23 6.14 16.56 13.64
N ASP A 24 7.05 17.47 13.31
CA ASP A 24 8.08 17.93 14.24
C ASP A 24 7.48 18.62 15.47
N GLN A 25 6.38 19.37 15.28
CA GLN A 25 5.67 20.03 16.38
C GLN A 25 4.95 19.03 17.28
N THR A 26 4.37 17.99 16.71
CA THR A 26 3.50 17.06 17.44
C THR A 26 4.21 15.79 17.88
N GLN A 27 5.44 15.56 17.41
CA GLN A 27 6.18 14.34 17.70
C GLN A 27 6.32 14.07 19.20
N GLU A 28 6.70 15.07 19.97
CA GLU A 28 6.85 14.93 21.41
C GLU A 28 5.51 14.63 22.09
N GLU A 29 4.47 15.31 21.66
CA GLU A 29 3.12 15.08 22.19
C GLU A 29 2.65 13.65 21.88
N TYR A 30 2.93 13.17 20.68
CA TYR A 30 2.62 11.78 20.32
C TYR A 30 3.36 10.78 21.19
N ILE A 31 4.65 10.99 21.37
CA ILE A 31 5.47 10.10 22.20
C ILE A 31 5.01 10.12 23.65
N LEU A 32 4.76 11.30 24.19
CA LEU A 32 4.35 11.45 25.60
C LEU A 32 2.91 10.96 25.83
N SER A 33 2.03 11.08 24.83
CA SER A 33 0.63 10.65 24.97
C SER A 33 0.47 9.14 24.82
N LYS A 34 1.46 8.45 24.26
CA LYS A 34 1.41 7.00 24.09
C LYS A 34 2.01 6.31 25.31
N SER A 35 1.33 5.26 25.75
CA SER A 35 1.86 4.38 26.78
C SER A 35 3.18 3.74 26.30
N PRO A 36 4.16 3.51 27.20
CA PRO A 36 5.37 2.80 26.83
C PRO A 36 5.13 1.42 26.23
N ASP A 37 3.96 0.83 26.49
CA ASP A 37 3.57 -0.46 25.96
C ASP A 37 3.00 -0.37 24.54
N LYS A 38 2.77 0.85 24.03
CA LYS A 38 2.28 1.04 22.69
C LYS A 38 3.41 1.03 21.69
N TYR A 39 3.26 0.19 20.72
CA TYR A 39 4.28 -0.15 19.76
C TYR A 39 4.18 0.76 18.54
N MET A 40 5.32 1.31 18.13
CA MET A 40 5.40 2.15 16.93
C MET A 40 6.33 1.51 15.91
N ILE A 41 5.85 1.40 14.67
CA ILE A 41 6.66 1.00 13.53
C ILE A 41 6.84 2.21 12.62
N SER A 42 8.05 2.38 12.08
CA SER A 42 8.34 3.41 11.07
C SER A 42 8.99 2.75 9.88
N LEU A 43 8.42 2.96 8.68
CA LEU A 43 8.94 2.32 7.48
C LEU A 43 8.64 3.14 6.22
N PRO A 44 9.49 3.03 5.18
CA PRO A 44 9.16 3.59 3.87
C PRO A 44 8.10 2.75 3.18
N VAL A 45 7.11 3.41 2.60
CA VAL A 45 5.97 2.78 1.95
C VAL A 45 5.78 3.37 0.56
N LYS A 46 5.54 2.51 -0.41
CA LYS A 46 5.04 2.88 -1.73
C LYS A 46 3.67 2.28 -1.93
N VAL A 47 2.76 3.08 -2.43
CA VAL A 47 1.41 2.65 -2.79
C VAL A 47 1.16 2.99 -4.25
N LEU A 48 0.58 2.05 -4.99
CA LEU A 48 0.08 2.30 -6.33
C LEU A 48 -1.41 2.07 -6.33
N MET A 49 -2.17 3.16 -6.45
CA MET A 49 -3.63 3.09 -6.47
C MET A 49 -4.12 2.68 -7.85
N PHE A 50 -5.08 1.76 -7.88
CA PHE A 50 -5.77 1.34 -9.10
C PHE A 50 -7.18 1.90 -9.14
N GLU A 51 -7.66 2.14 -10.34
CA GLU A 51 -9.03 2.58 -10.60
C GLU A 51 -9.65 1.64 -11.63
N GLY A 52 -10.90 1.26 -11.41
CA GLY A 52 -11.66 0.43 -12.34
C GLY A 52 -12.66 1.25 -13.16
N ALA A 53 -13.29 0.58 -14.14
CA ALA A 53 -14.31 1.19 -14.98
C ALA A 53 -15.61 1.47 -14.24
N GLU A 54 -15.89 0.70 -13.19
CA GLU A 54 -17.12 0.83 -12.39
C GLU A 54 -16.85 1.48 -11.05
N ASP A 55 -17.48 2.64 -10.81
CA ASP A 55 -17.38 3.34 -9.52
C ASP A 55 -18.19 2.69 -8.41
N SER A 56 -19.05 1.71 -8.75
CA SER A 56 -19.95 1.07 -7.80
C SER A 56 -19.33 -0.06 -7.00
N SER A 57 -18.07 -0.41 -7.27
CA SER A 57 -17.40 -1.47 -6.51
C SER A 57 -17.18 -1.02 -5.06
N PRO A 58 -17.53 -1.85 -4.07
CA PRO A 58 -17.27 -1.55 -2.67
C PRO A 58 -15.79 -1.67 -2.31
N PHE A 59 -14.97 -2.22 -3.20
CA PHE A 59 -13.57 -2.48 -2.94
C PHE A 59 -12.65 -1.47 -3.60
N THR A 60 -11.58 -1.11 -2.89
CA THR A 60 -10.45 -0.36 -3.42
C THR A 60 -9.27 -1.33 -3.54
N TYR A 61 -8.57 -1.27 -4.67
CA TYR A 61 -7.40 -2.11 -4.93
C TYR A 61 -6.16 -1.24 -5.05
N TYR A 62 -5.06 -1.69 -4.47
CA TYR A 62 -3.79 -1.00 -4.58
C TYR A 62 -2.63 -1.95 -4.32
N PHE A 63 -1.47 -1.64 -4.91
CA PHE A 63 -0.21 -2.24 -4.49
C PHE A 63 0.28 -1.52 -3.25
N TYR A 64 0.80 -2.28 -2.32
CA TYR A 64 1.40 -1.78 -1.09
C TYR A 64 2.76 -2.45 -0.95
N MET A 65 3.82 -1.65 -0.91
CA MET A 65 5.19 -2.16 -0.81
C MET A 65 5.89 -1.54 0.39
N GLU A 66 6.44 -2.39 1.25
CA GLU A 66 7.17 -2.01 2.45
C GLU A 66 8.67 -2.16 2.22
N ASN A 67 9.45 -1.15 2.62
CA ASN A 67 10.92 -1.18 2.57
C ASN A 67 11.49 -1.46 1.17
N ASP A 68 10.79 -1.06 0.12
CA ASP A 68 11.16 -1.35 -1.27
C ASP A 68 11.34 -2.86 -1.56
N GLU A 69 10.79 -3.71 -0.74
CA GLU A 69 11.04 -5.16 -0.79
C GLU A 69 9.77 -6.00 -0.79
N ASP A 70 8.90 -5.82 0.19
CA ASP A 70 7.74 -6.67 0.38
C ASP A 70 6.50 -6.09 -0.30
N LEU A 71 6.09 -6.73 -1.40
CA LEU A 71 4.95 -6.30 -2.21
C LEU A 71 3.70 -7.08 -1.86
N TYR A 72 2.59 -6.35 -1.75
CA TYR A 72 1.27 -6.90 -1.53
C TYR A 72 0.26 -6.25 -2.47
N LEU A 73 -0.71 -7.04 -2.95
CA LEU A 73 -1.92 -6.51 -3.54
C LEU A 73 -2.97 -6.44 -2.43
N MET A 74 -3.50 -5.24 -2.22
CA MET A 74 -4.48 -4.99 -1.16
C MET A 74 -5.86 -4.85 -1.76
N GLN A 75 -6.82 -5.51 -1.14
CA GLN A 75 -8.24 -5.32 -1.37
C GLN A 75 -8.81 -4.72 -0.09
N ARG A 76 -9.40 -3.54 -0.20
CA ARG A 76 -9.87 -2.79 0.96
C ARG A 76 -11.33 -2.46 0.82
N LYS A 77 -12.09 -2.68 1.89
CA LYS A 77 -13.50 -2.30 1.99
C LYS A 77 -13.73 -1.58 3.30
N ARG A 78 -14.39 -0.44 3.26
CA ARG A 78 -14.74 0.30 4.47
C ARG A 78 -16.22 0.06 4.80
N ASN A 79 -16.48 -0.35 6.03
CA ASN A 79 -17.82 -0.52 6.60
C ASN A 79 -17.93 0.42 7.81
N GLY A 80 -18.44 1.64 7.60
CA GLY A 80 -18.47 2.65 8.66
C GLY A 80 -17.07 3.00 9.12
N SER A 81 -16.76 2.81 10.40
CA SER A 81 -15.43 3.04 10.97
C SER A 81 -14.50 1.83 10.86
N VAL A 82 -15.02 0.68 10.46
CA VAL A 82 -14.25 -0.55 10.33
C VAL A 82 -13.74 -0.69 8.91
N VAL A 83 -12.48 -1.10 8.79
CA VAL A 83 -11.82 -1.36 7.51
C VAL A 83 -11.50 -2.85 7.43
N ASP A 84 -12.00 -3.50 6.38
CA ASP A 84 -11.65 -4.87 6.04
C ASP A 84 -10.61 -4.85 4.94
N LYS A 85 -9.47 -5.45 5.18
CA LYS A 85 -8.38 -5.55 4.21
C LYS A 85 -8.05 -7.01 3.94
N THR A 86 -7.85 -7.33 2.68
CA THR A 86 -7.23 -8.59 2.27
C THR A 86 -5.86 -8.28 1.71
N LYS A 87 -4.85 -8.85 2.32
CA LYS A 87 -3.44 -8.63 2.00
C LYS A 87 -2.91 -9.84 1.25
N ILE A 88 -2.60 -9.67 -0.02
CA ILE A 88 -2.20 -10.75 -0.92
C ILE A 88 -0.72 -10.57 -1.27
N PRO A 89 0.17 -11.45 -0.76
CA PRO A 89 1.60 -11.34 -1.09
C PRO A 89 1.84 -11.59 -2.58
N LEU A 90 2.66 -10.75 -3.19
CA LEU A 90 3.11 -10.91 -4.57
C LEU A 90 4.62 -10.77 -4.62
N THR A 91 5.23 -11.43 -5.60
CA THR A 91 6.61 -11.11 -5.97
C THR A 91 6.62 -9.83 -6.80
N LYS A 92 7.75 -9.14 -6.84
CA LYS A 92 7.90 -7.97 -7.72
C LYS A 92 7.71 -8.36 -9.18
N GLU A 93 8.13 -9.57 -9.56
CA GLU A 93 7.92 -10.09 -10.91
C GLU A 93 6.43 -10.21 -11.24
N GLN A 94 5.65 -10.76 -10.32
CA GLN A 94 4.20 -10.85 -10.48
C GLN A 94 3.56 -9.46 -10.57
N GLY A 95 4.01 -8.53 -9.73
CA GLY A 95 3.53 -7.15 -9.79
C GLY A 95 3.83 -6.48 -11.12
N GLN A 96 5.04 -6.71 -11.65
CA GLN A 96 5.41 -6.16 -12.96
C GLN A 96 4.57 -6.77 -14.08
N LYS A 97 4.26 -8.06 -14.02
CA LYS A 97 3.36 -8.70 -14.98
C LYS A 97 1.99 -8.03 -14.99
N ILE A 98 1.46 -7.69 -13.83
CA ILE A 98 0.18 -6.97 -13.75
C ILE A 98 0.30 -5.61 -14.44
N LEU A 99 1.37 -4.86 -14.19
CA LEU A 99 1.58 -3.56 -14.82
C LEU A 99 1.77 -3.66 -16.34
N ASP A 100 2.31 -4.78 -16.81
CA ASP A 100 2.51 -5.04 -18.23
C ASP A 100 1.25 -5.59 -18.92
N GLY A 101 0.18 -5.83 -18.18
CA GLY A 101 -1.05 -6.38 -18.73
C GLY A 101 -1.05 -7.90 -18.90
N ASP A 102 -0.08 -8.58 -18.29
CA ASP A 102 0.03 -10.04 -18.31
C ASP A 102 -0.63 -10.62 -17.04
N TYR A 103 -1.89 -10.98 -17.14
CA TYR A 103 -2.70 -11.42 -16.01
C TYR A 103 -2.87 -12.95 -15.93
N GLN A 104 -2.29 -13.70 -16.86
CA GLN A 104 -2.56 -15.14 -16.98
C GLN A 104 -2.23 -15.91 -15.69
N PHE A 105 -1.19 -15.53 -14.98
CA PHE A 105 -0.81 -16.22 -13.73
C PHE A 105 -1.90 -16.14 -12.65
N LEU A 106 -2.73 -15.09 -12.68
CA LEU A 106 -3.87 -14.97 -11.77
C LEU A 106 -4.93 -16.03 -12.08
N LEU A 107 -5.19 -16.25 -13.36
CA LEU A 107 -6.18 -17.24 -13.79
C LEU A 107 -5.67 -18.66 -13.55
N ASP A 108 -4.38 -18.89 -13.71
CA ASP A 108 -3.76 -20.21 -13.54
C ASP A 108 -3.58 -20.61 -12.07
N SER A 109 -3.78 -19.69 -11.15
CA SER A 109 -3.65 -19.97 -9.72
C SER A 109 -4.76 -20.89 -9.21
N ASP A 110 -4.41 -21.72 -8.23
CA ASP A 110 -5.40 -22.53 -7.50
C ASP A 110 -6.18 -21.72 -6.46
N GLU A 111 -5.78 -20.50 -6.20
CA GLU A 111 -6.41 -19.63 -5.19
C GLU A 111 -7.60 -18.89 -5.82
N PRO A 112 -8.84 -19.13 -5.34
CA PRO A 112 -10.02 -18.47 -5.91
C PRO A 112 -9.97 -16.94 -5.90
N LEU A 113 -9.34 -16.35 -4.89
CA LEU A 113 -9.22 -14.90 -4.81
C LEU A 113 -8.38 -14.34 -5.94
N LEU A 114 -7.26 -15.00 -6.27
CA LEU A 114 -6.42 -14.60 -7.42
C LEU A 114 -7.16 -14.77 -8.74
N ASN A 115 -7.95 -15.84 -8.87
CA ASN A 115 -8.79 -16.02 -10.05
C ASN A 115 -9.78 -14.87 -10.20
N SER A 116 -10.39 -14.43 -9.11
CA SER A 116 -11.33 -13.29 -9.16
C SER A 116 -10.66 -11.99 -9.55
N LEU A 117 -9.40 -11.79 -9.17
CA LEU A 117 -8.63 -10.61 -9.56
C LEU A 117 -8.38 -10.54 -11.05
N TYR A 118 -8.21 -11.68 -11.72
CA TYR A 118 -8.12 -11.71 -13.19
C TYR A 118 -9.27 -10.94 -13.82
N PHE A 119 -10.50 -11.17 -13.33
CA PHE A 119 -11.68 -10.50 -13.85
C PHE A 119 -11.71 -9.01 -13.49
N GLN A 120 -11.16 -8.63 -12.35
CA GLN A 120 -11.05 -7.21 -12.00
C GLN A 120 -10.14 -6.47 -12.99
N PHE A 121 -9.02 -7.08 -13.39
CA PHE A 121 -8.11 -6.45 -14.34
C PHE A 121 -8.62 -6.51 -15.78
N THR A 122 -9.30 -7.56 -16.17
CA THR A 122 -9.75 -7.75 -17.55
C THR A 122 -11.14 -7.15 -17.80
N VAL A 123 -12.11 -7.45 -16.97
CA VAL A 123 -13.50 -7.01 -17.15
C VAL A 123 -13.73 -5.62 -16.56
N ASN A 124 -13.33 -5.41 -15.30
CA ASN A 124 -13.46 -4.13 -14.63
C ASN A 124 -12.36 -3.13 -15.02
N GLN A 125 -11.38 -3.57 -15.79
CA GLN A 125 -10.30 -2.73 -16.34
C GLN A 125 -9.54 -1.95 -15.28
N LEU A 126 -9.21 -2.61 -14.16
CA LEU A 126 -8.35 -2.00 -13.16
C LEU A 126 -7.05 -1.54 -13.81
N HIS A 127 -6.67 -0.29 -13.57
CA HIS A 127 -5.45 0.29 -14.11
C HIS A 127 -4.82 1.23 -13.07
N PRO A 128 -3.51 1.43 -13.15
CA PRO A 128 -2.82 2.32 -12.23
C PRO A 128 -3.25 3.78 -12.41
N LEU A 129 -3.46 4.47 -11.30
CA LEU A 129 -3.87 5.87 -11.28
C LEU A 129 -2.75 6.79 -10.82
N TYR A 130 -2.22 6.56 -9.62
CA TYR A 130 -1.11 7.34 -9.09
C TYR A 130 -0.28 6.54 -8.10
N LYS A 131 0.98 6.99 -7.93
CA LYS A 131 1.89 6.48 -6.90
C LYS A 131 1.89 7.42 -5.71
N LYS A 132 2.03 6.84 -4.53
CA LYS A 132 2.27 7.59 -3.30
C LYS A 132 3.50 6.99 -2.63
N GLU A 133 4.49 7.81 -2.35
CA GLU A 133 5.66 7.42 -1.57
C GLU A 133 5.65 8.22 -0.28
N CYS A 134 5.90 7.57 0.84
CA CYS A 134 5.92 8.24 2.13
C CYS A 134 6.72 7.45 3.16
N THR A 135 6.98 8.08 4.29
CA THR A 135 7.38 7.38 5.50
C THR A 135 6.14 7.20 6.35
N ARG A 136 5.82 5.95 6.67
CA ARG A 136 4.62 5.61 7.44
C ARG A 136 4.99 5.28 8.87
N LYS A 137 4.33 5.94 9.81
CA LYS A 137 4.39 5.65 11.23
C LYS A 137 3.11 4.94 11.62
N ILE A 138 3.24 3.74 12.18
CA ILE A 138 2.08 2.95 12.61
C ILE A 138 2.15 2.83 14.13
N PHE A 139 1.12 3.32 14.79
CA PHE A 139 0.98 3.21 16.24
C PHE A 139 -0.11 2.19 16.56
N HIS A 140 0.29 1.05 17.10
CA HIS A 140 -0.67 0.03 17.54
C HIS A 140 -1.25 0.45 18.88
N GLN A 141 -2.48 0.96 18.87
CA GLN A 141 -3.18 1.39 20.08
C GLN A 141 -3.67 0.21 20.89
N ASN A 142 -4.28 -0.75 20.19
CA ASN A 142 -4.75 -2.00 20.76
C ASN A 142 -4.98 -2.99 19.62
N ARG A 143 -5.56 -4.15 19.94
CA ARG A 143 -5.83 -5.22 18.99
C ARG A 143 -6.64 -4.79 17.76
N PHE A 144 -7.49 -3.77 17.89
CA PHE A 144 -8.48 -3.38 16.88
C PHE A 144 -8.27 -1.97 16.34
N LEU A 145 -7.27 -1.25 16.82
CA LEU A 145 -7.08 0.14 16.44
C LEU A 145 -5.61 0.43 16.11
N ASP A 146 -5.37 0.79 14.86
CA ASP A 146 -4.09 1.34 14.40
C ASP A 146 -4.27 2.80 14.07
N GLU A 147 -3.35 3.62 14.54
CA GLU A 147 -3.23 5.01 14.10
C GLU A 147 -2.06 5.10 13.13
N ILE A 148 -2.33 5.59 11.92
CA ILE A 148 -1.35 5.68 10.86
C ILE A 148 -1.08 7.15 10.55
N VAL A 149 0.21 7.52 10.58
CA VAL A 149 0.64 8.88 10.24
C VAL A 149 1.64 8.78 9.09
N ASP A 150 1.29 9.37 7.96
CA ASP A 150 2.15 9.41 6.78
C ASP A 150 2.84 10.78 6.69
N ILE A 151 4.15 10.77 6.55
CA ILE A 151 5.00 11.97 6.41
C ILE A 151 5.88 11.85 5.17
N HIS A 152 6.46 12.96 4.73
CA HIS A 152 7.29 13.03 3.52
C HIS A 152 6.54 12.50 2.29
N ILE A 153 5.27 12.90 2.14
CA ILE A 153 4.39 12.34 1.12
C ILE A 153 4.72 12.94 -0.24
N VAL A 154 4.96 12.08 -1.22
CA VAL A 154 5.10 12.45 -2.63
C VAL A 154 4.07 11.65 -3.42
N ARG A 155 3.22 12.35 -4.17
CA ARG A 155 2.23 11.73 -5.06
C ARG A 155 2.58 12.07 -6.50
N THR A 156 2.60 11.05 -7.35
CA THR A 156 2.94 11.20 -8.76
C THR A 156 1.91 10.45 -9.60
N PRO A 157 1.25 11.10 -10.58
CA PRO A 157 0.39 10.40 -11.52
C PRO A 157 1.18 9.29 -12.22
N PHE A 158 0.59 8.12 -12.38
CA PHE A 158 1.28 6.98 -13.00
C PHE A 158 1.68 7.26 -14.44
N GLU A 159 0.91 8.09 -15.15
CA GLU A 159 1.23 8.50 -16.52
C GLU A 159 2.55 9.25 -16.62
N GLU A 160 2.96 9.96 -15.57
CA GLU A 160 4.23 10.72 -15.53
C GLU A 160 5.42 9.85 -15.14
N ASP A 161 5.20 8.83 -14.32
CA ASP A 161 6.27 7.94 -13.86
C ASP A 161 5.71 6.53 -13.72
N LYS A 162 6.02 5.67 -14.69
CA LYS A 162 5.51 4.32 -14.77
C LYS A 162 6.38 3.28 -14.06
N ASP A 163 7.49 3.69 -13.46
CA ASP A 163 8.39 2.78 -12.76
C ASP A 163 8.05 2.71 -11.27
N PHE A 164 7.17 1.78 -10.90
CA PHE A 164 6.80 1.56 -9.52
C PHE A 164 7.88 0.84 -8.72
N PHE A 165 8.68 0.00 -9.37
CA PHE A 165 9.64 -0.86 -8.69
C PHE A 165 11.05 -0.30 -8.60
N ALA A 166 11.28 0.95 -9.04
CA ALA A 166 12.57 1.61 -8.86
C ALA A 166 12.86 1.83 -7.37
N THR A 167 14.03 1.41 -6.92
CA THR A 167 14.46 1.63 -5.54
C THR A 167 15.04 3.01 -5.37
N HIS A 168 15.04 3.51 -4.13
CA HIS A 168 15.63 4.79 -3.79
C HIS A 168 17.14 4.82 -4.13
N ASP A 169 17.85 3.74 -3.85
CA ASP A 169 19.29 3.60 -4.18
C ASP A 169 19.54 3.72 -5.68
N LYS A 170 18.69 3.12 -6.50
CA LYS A 170 18.78 3.20 -7.95
C LYS A 170 18.61 4.64 -8.44
N MET A 171 17.71 5.38 -7.83
CA MET A 171 17.49 6.80 -8.15
C MET A 171 18.69 7.63 -7.77
N LEU A 172 19.28 7.43 -6.61
CA LEU A 172 20.48 8.13 -6.17
C LEU A 172 21.67 7.85 -7.09
N LYS A 173 21.88 6.61 -7.48
CA LYS A 173 22.94 6.24 -8.44
C LYS A 173 22.72 6.88 -9.79
N GLY A 174 21.49 6.97 -10.25
CA GLY A 174 21.15 7.66 -11.49
C GLY A 174 21.49 9.14 -11.41
N GLY A 175 21.23 9.79 -10.28
CA GLY A 175 21.54 11.21 -10.04
C GLY A 175 23.04 11.50 -9.98
N THR A 176 23.87 10.56 -9.53
CA THR A 176 25.30 10.75 -9.37
C THR A 176 26.11 10.51 -10.64
N LYS A 177 25.51 9.96 -11.67
CA LYS A 177 26.20 9.69 -12.96
C LYS A 177 26.21 10.88 -13.90
N ASN A 178 25.57 11.94 -13.54
CA ASN A 178 25.54 13.17 -14.37
C ASN A 178 26.65 14.15 -13.92
#